data_247b0a42ff0a131666bf9301fec77daa
#
_entry.id   247b0a42ff0a131666bf9301fec77daa
#
_cell.length_a   1.000
_cell.length_b   1.000
_cell.length_c   1.000
_cell.angle_alpha   90.00
_cell.angle_beta   90.00
_cell.angle_gamma   90.00
#
_symmetry.space_group_name_H-M   'P 1'
#
loop_
_entity.id
_entity.type
_entity.pdbx_description
1 polymer ?
#
loop_
_entity_poly.entity_id
_entity_poly.type
_entity_poly.pdbx_seq_one_letter_code
_entity_poly.pdbx_strand_id
1 'polypeptide(L)'
;MGRTEGEEAMMDFNSTSSISGQITALVDAGMQRARAQQSERQYLGASRLGAACERALQFEYVKAPVDHGRDIPGRMLRIFERGHVMEDCMVTWLRDAGFDLRTRKPDGEQFGFSVADGRLQGHIDGVIVAGPEGFTYPALWENKCLGMKSWRELEKNRLAVA
;
A
#
# COMPACT_ATOMS: atom_id res chain seq x y z
N MET A 1 27.52 -47.84 -26.83
CA MET A 1 26.43 -47.83 -25.83
C MET A 1 26.60 -46.53 -25.07
N GLY A 2 26.08 -45.44 -25.67
CA GLY A 2 26.22 -44.05 -25.13
C GLY A 2 25.00 -43.73 -24.31
N ARG A 3 25.20 -43.42 -23.03
CA ARG A 3 24.16 -42.82 -22.20
C ARG A 3 24.04 -41.35 -22.61
N THR A 4 22.91 -40.98 -23.16
CA THR A 4 22.51 -39.58 -23.25
C THR A 4 22.11 -39.13 -21.85
N GLU A 5 22.96 -38.32 -21.23
CA GLU A 5 22.59 -37.56 -20.05
C GLU A 5 21.48 -36.58 -20.45
N GLY A 6 20.27 -36.84 -19.95
CA GLY A 6 19.18 -35.91 -20.08
C GLY A 6 19.52 -34.69 -19.23
N GLU A 7 19.77 -33.55 -19.86
CA GLU A 7 19.82 -32.25 -19.23
C GLU A 7 18.46 -32.00 -18.58
N GLU A 8 18.37 -32.19 -17.26
CA GLU A 8 17.21 -31.73 -16.50
C GLU A 8 17.19 -30.21 -16.60
N ALA A 9 16.30 -29.71 -17.44
CA ALA A 9 16.06 -28.29 -17.56
C ALA A 9 15.55 -27.77 -16.20
N MET A 10 16.46 -27.19 -15.42
CA MET A 10 16.12 -26.53 -14.17
C MET A 10 15.11 -25.40 -14.45
N MET A 11 13.92 -25.46 -13.90
CA MET A 11 12.91 -24.41 -14.05
C MET A 11 13.44 -23.09 -13.48
N ASP A 12 13.75 -22.15 -14.35
CA ASP A 12 14.10 -20.79 -13.94
C ASP A 12 12.81 -19.97 -13.69
N PHE A 13 12.43 -19.88 -12.43
CA PHE A 13 11.26 -19.12 -12.00
C PHE A 13 11.44 -17.60 -12.10
N ASN A 14 12.64 -17.10 -12.40
CA ASN A 14 12.93 -15.67 -12.52
C ASN A 14 13.07 -15.22 -13.99
N SER A 15 13.08 -16.14 -14.93
CA SER A 15 13.18 -15.81 -16.35
C SER A 15 11.85 -15.22 -16.87
N THR A 16 11.94 -14.09 -17.57
CA THR A 16 10.78 -13.49 -18.27
C THR A 16 10.27 -14.37 -19.42
N SER A 17 11.08 -15.30 -19.91
CA SER A 17 10.69 -16.29 -20.92
C SER A 17 9.95 -17.49 -20.34
N SER A 18 9.99 -17.69 -19.02
CA SER A 18 9.25 -18.77 -18.35
C SER A 18 7.74 -18.49 -18.35
N ILE A 19 6.93 -19.55 -18.21
CA ILE A 19 5.47 -19.42 -18.09
C ILE A 19 5.11 -18.54 -16.90
N SER A 20 5.81 -18.65 -15.76
CA SER A 20 5.59 -17.80 -14.59
C SER A 20 5.90 -16.32 -14.89
N GLY A 21 6.95 -16.05 -15.67
CA GLY A 21 7.29 -14.70 -16.12
C GLY A 21 6.20 -14.11 -17.02
N GLN A 22 5.67 -14.88 -17.95
CA GLN A 22 4.58 -14.45 -18.84
C GLN A 22 3.29 -14.17 -18.04
N ILE A 23 2.92 -15.05 -17.11
CA ILE A 23 1.75 -14.82 -16.23
C ILE A 23 1.95 -13.56 -15.40
N THR A 24 3.12 -13.37 -14.80
CA THR A 24 3.44 -12.17 -14.01
C THR A 24 3.30 -10.90 -14.84
N ALA A 25 3.81 -10.90 -16.08
CA ALA A 25 3.70 -9.74 -16.98
C ALA A 25 2.22 -9.44 -17.33
N LEU A 26 1.40 -10.46 -17.57
CA LEU A 26 -0.04 -10.30 -17.84
C LEU A 26 -0.78 -9.74 -16.62
N VAL A 27 -0.46 -10.21 -15.42
CA VAL A 27 -1.03 -9.69 -14.16
C VAL A 27 -0.64 -8.23 -13.97
N ASP A 28 0.64 -7.89 -14.13
CA ASP A 28 1.14 -6.52 -14.00
C ASP A 28 0.46 -5.56 -15.00
N ALA A 29 0.34 -5.98 -16.25
CA ALA A 29 -0.37 -5.20 -17.27
C ALA A 29 -1.87 -5.05 -16.96
N GLY A 30 -2.52 -6.09 -16.40
CA GLY A 30 -3.90 -6.03 -15.94
C GLY A 30 -4.10 -5.00 -14.84
N MET A 31 -3.25 -5.00 -13.83
CA MET A 31 -3.29 -4.05 -12.72
C MET A 31 -3.04 -2.61 -13.18
N GLN A 32 -2.11 -2.39 -14.11
CA GLN A 32 -1.86 -1.07 -14.68
C GLN A 32 -3.09 -0.55 -15.46
N ARG A 33 -3.75 -1.41 -16.25
CA ARG A 33 -5.01 -1.03 -16.93
C ARG A 33 -6.12 -0.68 -15.94
N ALA A 34 -6.30 -1.48 -14.89
CA ALA A 34 -7.31 -1.21 -13.86
C ALA A 34 -7.03 0.12 -13.14
N ARG A 35 -5.75 0.41 -12.84
CA ARG A 35 -5.37 1.69 -12.24
C ARG A 35 -5.63 2.87 -13.17
N ALA A 36 -5.38 2.74 -14.45
CA ALA A 36 -5.64 3.81 -15.43
C ALA A 36 -7.13 4.18 -15.56
N GLN A 37 -8.04 3.30 -15.11
CA GLN A 37 -9.48 3.55 -15.08
C GLN A 37 -9.95 4.22 -13.77
N GLN A 38 -9.08 4.32 -12.76
CA GLN A 38 -9.44 4.97 -11.50
C GLN A 38 -9.48 6.49 -11.66
N SER A 39 -10.43 7.12 -10.98
CA SER A 39 -10.50 8.58 -10.92
C SER A 39 -9.25 9.15 -10.24
N GLU A 40 -8.72 10.22 -10.82
CA GLU A 40 -7.58 10.91 -10.22
C GLU A 40 -7.99 11.68 -8.96
N ARG A 41 -7.13 11.63 -7.94
CA ARG A 41 -7.29 12.47 -6.75
C ARG A 41 -7.13 13.94 -7.12
N GLN A 42 -8.01 14.79 -6.62
CA GLN A 42 -7.97 16.24 -6.85
C GLN A 42 -7.25 17.00 -5.70
N TYR A 43 -6.52 16.29 -4.85
CA TYR A 43 -5.82 16.84 -3.69
C TYR A 43 -4.46 16.17 -3.49
N LEU A 44 -3.58 16.83 -2.78
CA LEU A 44 -2.33 16.24 -2.30
C LEU A 44 -2.62 15.39 -1.05
N GLY A 45 -2.20 14.13 -1.08
CA GLY A 45 -2.32 13.24 0.09
C GLY A 45 -1.36 13.65 1.20
N ALA A 46 -1.82 13.65 2.46
CA ALA A 46 -0.98 14.00 3.61
C ALA A 46 0.26 13.11 3.78
N SER A 47 0.21 11.86 3.30
CA SER A 47 1.37 10.96 3.27
C SER A 47 2.53 11.46 2.39
N ARG A 48 2.29 12.50 1.58
CA ARG A 48 3.32 13.13 0.76
C ARG A 48 4.03 14.29 1.47
N LEU A 49 3.49 14.75 2.59
CA LEU A 49 4.16 15.78 3.42
C LEU A 49 5.49 15.22 3.91
N GLY A 50 6.52 16.07 3.87
CA GLY A 50 7.88 15.67 4.20
C GLY A 50 8.68 15.09 3.02
N ALA A 51 8.13 15.03 1.81
CA ALA A 51 8.94 14.79 0.62
C ALA A 51 9.97 15.91 0.45
N ALA A 52 11.24 15.55 0.33
CA ALA A 52 12.35 16.52 0.30
C ALA A 52 12.31 17.48 -0.91
N CYS A 53 11.58 17.13 -1.96
CA CYS A 53 11.50 17.91 -3.19
C CYS A 53 10.11 18.56 -3.33
N GLU A 54 10.00 19.84 -2.98
CA GLU A 54 8.76 20.62 -3.12
C GLU A 54 8.27 20.69 -4.57
N ARG A 55 9.18 20.74 -5.54
CA ARG A 55 8.85 20.75 -6.96
C ARG A 55 8.16 19.45 -7.38
N ALA A 56 8.57 18.30 -6.84
CA ALA A 56 7.90 17.04 -7.09
C ALA A 56 6.46 17.03 -6.53
N LEU A 57 6.26 17.62 -5.34
CA LEU A 57 4.92 17.81 -4.78
C LEU A 57 4.05 18.73 -5.64
N GLN A 58 4.62 19.81 -6.16
CA GLN A 58 3.92 20.71 -7.07
C GLN A 58 3.47 19.99 -8.34
N PHE A 59 4.36 19.23 -8.98
CA PHE A 59 4.03 18.45 -10.17
C PHE A 59 2.94 17.41 -9.88
N GLU A 60 3.01 16.74 -8.73
CA GLU A 60 1.98 15.80 -8.30
C GLU A 60 0.62 16.50 -8.12
N TYR A 61 0.62 17.66 -7.46
CA TYR A 61 -0.60 18.44 -7.22
C TYR A 61 -1.26 18.93 -8.52
N VAL A 62 -0.48 19.49 -9.45
CA VAL A 62 -1.00 20.00 -10.74
C VAL A 62 -1.21 18.91 -11.78
N LYS A 63 -1.01 17.63 -11.43
CA LYS A 63 -1.16 16.49 -12.35
C LYS A 63 -0.28 16.62 -13.60
N ALA A 64 0.96 17.08 -13.41
CA ALA A 64 1.90 17.16 -14.51
C ALA A 64 2.06 15.78 -15.18
N PRO A 65 2.12 15.72 -16.53
CA PRO A 65 2.32 14.45 -17.21
C PRO A 65 3.57 13.72 -16.70
N VAL A 66 3.43 12.42 -16.49
CA VAL A 66 4.55 11.57 -16.09
C VAL A 66 5.39 11.26 -17.36
N ASP A 67 6.70 11.30 -17.23
CA ASP A 67 7.61 10.94 -18.30
C ASP A 67 7.36 9.51 -18.80
N HIS A 68 7.52 9.29 -20.09
CA HIS A 68 7.34 7.96 -20.68
C HIS A 68 8.16 6.89 -19.93
N GLY A 69 7.52 5.80 -19.55
CA GLY A 69 8.15 4.69 -18.83
C GLY A 69 8.41 4.95 -17.33
N ARG A 70 7.90 6.06 -16.76
CA ARG A 70 7.95 6.37 -15.33
C ARG A 70 6.66 6.05 -14.59
N ASP A 71 5.70 5.44 -15.25
CA ASP A 71 4.48 4.94 -14.63
C ASP A 71 4.78 3.96 -13.48
N ILE A 72 3.83 3.83 -12.56
CA ILE A 72 3.97 2.88 -11.46
C ILE A 72 4.05 1.46 -12.03
N PRO A 73 5.16 0.74 -11.82
CA PRO A 73 5.29 -0.63 -12.31
C PRO A 73 4.22 -1.55 -11.69
N GLY A 74 3.72 -2.54 -12.45
CA GLY A 74 2.73 -3.49 -11.98
C GLY A 74 3.15 -4.23 -10.71
N ARG A 75 4.45 -4.55 -10.56
CA ARG A 75 5.01 -5.08 -9.31
C ARG A 75 4.73 -4.18 -8.10
N MET A 76 4.82 -2.87 -8.24
CA MET A 76 4.51 -1.94 -7.14
C MET A 76 3.02 -1.93 -6.83
N LEU A 77 2.16 -2.01 -7.84
CA LEU A 77 0.72 -2.14 -7.64
C LEU A 77 0.36 -3.40 -6.85
N ARG A 78 1.01 -4.54 -7.14
CA ARG A 78 0.84 -5.77 -6.33
C ARG A 78 1.26 -5.60 -4.87
N ILE A 79 2.31 -4.81 -4.60
CA ILE A 79 2.75 -4.50 -3.23
C ILE A 79 1.70 -3.64 -2.52
N PHE A 80 1.12 -2.66 -3.20
CA PHE A 80 0.04 -1.82 -2.64
C PHE A 80 -1.21 -2.65 -2.35
N GLU A 81 -1.63 -3.51 -3.29
CA GLU A 81 -2.77 -4.40 -3.12
C GLU A 81 -2.60 -5.33 -1.92
N ARG A 82 -1.40 -5.89 -1.75
CA ARG A 82 -1.09 -6.68 -0.55
C ARG A 82 -1.28 -5.87 0.74
N GLY A 83 -0.96 -4.59 0.73
CA GLY A 83 -1.20 -3.68 1.85
C GLY A 83 -2.68 -3.62 2.22
N HIS A 84 -3.55 -3.42 1.24
CA HIS A 84 -5.00 -3.37 1.44
C HIS A 84 -5.57 -4.70 1.95
N VAL A 85 -5.17 -5.83 1.36
CA VAL A 85 -5.59 -7.16 1.83
C VAL A 85 -5.19 -7.40 3.29
N MET A 86 -3.97 -7.00 3.68
CA MET A 86 -3.52 -7.15 5.07
C MET A 86 -4.23 -6.20 6.02
N GLU A 87 -4.61 -5.01 5.59
CA GLU A 87 -5.46 -4.08 6.35
C GLU A 87 -6.82 -4.72 6.65
N ASP A 88 -7.50 -5.28 5.65
CA ASP A 88 -8.79 -5.97 5.83
C ASP A 88 -8.67 -7.17 6.79
N CYS A 89 -7.60 -7.94 6.69
CA CYS A 89 -7.32 -9.02 7.63
C CYS A 89 -7.16 -8.49 9.07
N MET A 90 -6.39 -7.43 9.26
CA MET A 90 -6.17 -6.82 10.58
C MET A 90 -7.45 -6.24 11.18
N VAL A 91 -8.31 -5.62 10.35
CA VAL A 91 -9.64 -5.16 10.78
C VAL A 91 -10.46 -6.32 11.36
N THR A 92 -10.48 -7.44 10.64
CA THR A 92 -11.20 -8.65 11.09
C THR A 92 -10.61 -9.17 12.39
N TRP A 93 -9.32 -9.37 12.48
CA TRP A 93 -8.66 -9.92 13.67
C TRP A 93 -8.79 -9.04 14.90
N LEU A 94 -8.73 -7.71 14.76
CA LEU A 94 -8.95 -6.79 15.87
C LEU A 94 -10.38 -6.86 16.37
N ARG A 95 -11.37 -6.94 15.49
CA ARG A 95 -12.78 -7.10 15.88
C ARG A 95 -13.03 -8.44 16.58
N ASP A 96 -12.44 -9.52 16.07
CA ASP A 96 -12.51 -10.85 16.70
C ASP A 96 -11.84 -10.86 18.08
N ALA A 97 -10.80 -10.03 18.27
CA ALA A 97 -10.14 -9.84 19.56
C ALA A 97 -10.93 -8.93 20.54
N GLY A 98 -12.11 -8.44 20.15
CA GLY A 98 -13.00 -7.66 20.99
C GLY A 98 -12.79 -6.14 20.93
N PHE A 99 -12.04 -5.62 19.94
CA PHE A 99 -11.94 -4.18 19.72
C PHE A 99 -13.11 -3.65 18.88
N ASP A 100 -13.75 -2.55 19.32
CA ASP A 100 -14.67 -1.78 18.47
C ASP A 100 -13.86 -0.86 17.55
N LEU A 101 -13.37 -1.45 16.46
CA LEU A 101 -12.64 -0.74 15.42
C LEU A 101 -13.60 -0.24 14.34
N ARG A 102 -13.64 1.07 14.15
CA ARG A 102 -14.41 1.76 13.11
C ARG A 102 -13.47 2.27 12.02
N THR A 103 -13.66 1.81 10.80
CA THR A 103 -12.87 2.22 9.63
C THR A 103 -13.54 3.33 8.82
N ARG A 104 -14.85 3.59 9.12
CA ARG A 104 -15.64 4.64 8.47
C ARG A 104 -16.52 5.35 9.48
N LYS A 105 -16.83 6.60 9.17
CA LYS A 105 -17.83 7.41 9.87
C LYS A 105 -19.24 6.86 9.61
N PRO A 106 -20.27 7.31 10.38
CA PRO A 106 -21.66 6.91 10.17
C PRO A 106 -22.22 7.27 8.78
N ASP A 107 -21.68 8.31 8.13
CA ASP A 107 -22.03 8.74 6.78
C ASP A 107 -21.36 7.91 5.67
N GLY A 108 -20.52 6.92 6.04
CA GLY A 108 -19.77 6.05 5.14
C GLY A 108 -18.42 6.60 4.67
N GLU A 109 -18.07 7.85 5.02
CA GLU A 109 -16.79 8.43 4.69
C GLU A 109 -15.65 7.86 5.56
N GLN A 110 -14.41 7.90 5.03
CA GLN A 110 -13.22 7.59 5.84
C GLN A 110 -12.99 8.67 6.90
N PHE A 111 -12.42 8.26 8.02
CA PHE A 111 -11.89 9.21 8.98
C PHE A 111 -10.69 9.94 8.39
N GLY A 112 -10.61 11.25 8.62
CA GLY A 112 -9.52 12.04 8.08
C GLY A 112 -9.72 13.53 8.29
N PHE A 113 -8.87 14.30 7.66
CA PHE A 113 -8.95 15.76 7.66
C PHE A 113 -8.80 16.33 6.26
N SER A 114 -9.32 17.52 6.08
CA SER A 114 -9.18 18.32 4.86
C SER A 114 -8.84 19.74 5.25
N VAL A 115 -7.77 20.30 4.69
CA VAL A 115 -7.31 21.68 4.93
C VAL A 115 -6.94 22.36 3.62
N ALA A 116 -6.65 23.66 3.68
CA ALA A 116 -6.30 24.48 2.52
C ALA A 116 -7.35 24.39 1.41
N ASP A 117 -8.64 24.57 1.75
CA ASP A 117 -9.78 24.48 0.83
C ASP A 117 -9.84 23.14 0.06
N GLY A 118 -9.56 22.04 0.76
CA GLY A 118 -9.60 20.69 0.17
C GLY A 118 -8.36 20.28 -0.60
N ARG A 119 -7.35 21.15 -0.71
CA ARG A 119 -6.13 20.87 -1.48
C ARG A 119 -5.20 19.85 -0.81
N LEU A 120 -5.26 19.74 0.51
CA LEU A 120 -4.52 18.75 1.28
C LEU A 120 -5.50 17.94 2.11
N GLN A 121 -5.46 16.61 1.94
CA GLN A 121 -6.31 15.69 2.69
C GLN A 121 -5.49 14.51 3.23
N GLY A 122 -5.85 14.07 4.41
CA GLY A 122 -5.29 12.88 5.04
C GLY A 122 -6.40 11.97 5.54
N HIS A 123 -6.17 10.68 5.46
CA HIS A 123 -7.07 9.66 5.98
C HIS A 123 -6.30 8.77 6.94
N ILE A 124 -7.00 8.24 7.92
CA ILE A 124 -6.51 7.21 8.83
C ILE A 124 -7.27 5.92 8.57
N ASP A 125 -6.64 4.80 8.86
CA ASP A 125 -7.22 3.49 8.57
C ASP A 125 -8.40 3.19 9.52
N GLY A 126 -8.41 3.77 10.73
CA GLY A 126 -9.55 3.66 11.62
C GLY A 126 -9.40 4.32 12.98
N VAL A 127 -10.44 4.16 13.79
CA VAL A 127 -10.50 4.59 15.19
C VAL A 127 -10.97 3.41 16.03
N ILE A 128 -10.18 3.02 17.02
CA ILE A 128 -10.60 2.06 18.04
C ILE A 128 -11.31 2.84 19.13
N VAL A 129 -12.62 2.66 19.27
CA VAL A 129 -13.44 3.44 20.20
C VAL A 129 -13.64 2.75 21.53
N ALA A 130 -13.52 1.43 21.59
CA ALA A 130 -13.61 0.60 22.79
C ALA A 130 -12.91 -0.75 22.56
N GLY A 131 -12.70 -1.53 23.61
CA GLY A 131 -12.10 -2.85 23.54
C GLY A 131 -11.68 -3.39 24.89
N PRO A 132 -10.73 -4.36 24.92
CA PRO A 132 -10.22 -4.97 26.15
C PRO A 132 -9.68 -3.95 27.15
N GLU A 133 -9.71 -4.31 28.43
CA GLU A 133 -9.11 -3.51 29.50
C GLU A 133 -7.59 -3.35 29.33
N GLY A 134 -7.04 -2.26 29.89
CA GLY A 134 -5.60 -1.98 29.84
C GLY A 134 -5.16 -1.07 28.68
N PHE A 135 -6.07 -0.66 27.81
CA PHE A 135 -5.82 0.29 26.73
C PHE A 135 -6.57 1.61 26.96
N THR A 136 -6.06 2.68 26.38
CA THR A 136 -6.72 4.00 26.39
C THR A 136 -7.54 4.19 25.11
N TYR A 137 -8.80 4.58 25.27
CA TYR A 137 -9.71 4.84 24.15
C TYR A 137 -10.28 6.26 24.22
N PRO A 138 -10.63 6.87 23.05
CA PRO A 138 -10.42 6.38 21.70
C PRO A 138 -8.94 6.43 21.29
N ALA A 139 -8.54 5.52 20.40
CA ALA A 139 -7.20 5.51 19.82
C ALA A 139 -7.25 5.52 18.29
N LEU A 140 -6.33 6.25 17.65
CA LEU A 140 -6.16 6.19 16.21
C LEU A 140 -5.52 4.84 15.85
N TRP A 141 -5.99 4.25 14.77
CA TRP A 141 -5.43 3.04 14.23
C TRP A 141 -4.87 3.28 12.84
N GLU A 142 -3.64 2.87 12.62
CA GLU A 142 -2.92 2.95 11.35
C GLU A 142 -2.24 1.62 11.11
N ASN A 143 -2.47 1.00 9.95
CA ASN A 143 -1.90 -0.28 9.56
C ASN A 143 -0.80 -0.11 8.52
N LYS A 144 0.33 -0.77 8.72
CA LYS A 144 1.43 -0.77 7.76
C LYS A 144 1.93 -2.18 7.49
N CYS A 145 1.76 -2.64 6.25
CA CYS A 145 2.33 -3.90 5.78
C CYS A 145 3.79 -3.70 5.37
N LEU A 146 4.71 -3.91 6.31
CA LEU A 146 6.13 -3.68 6.11
C LEU A 146 6.83 -4.90 5.48
N GLY A 147 7.78 -4.63 4.59
CA GLY A 147 8.75 -5.62 4.16
C GLY A 147 9.80 -5.89 5.26
N MET A 148 10.52 -7.01 5.17
CA MET A 148 11.48 -7.45 6.18
C MET A 148 12.54 -6.39 6.54
N LYS A 149 13.02 -5.62 5.54
CA LYS A 149 14.00 -4.56 5.79
C LYS A 149 13.42 -3.46 6.66
N SER A 150 12.27 -2.92 6.28
CA SER A 150 11.60 -1.84 7.02
C SER A 150 11.13 -2.31 8.41
N TRP A 151 10.73 -3.58 8.55
CA TRP A 151 10.41 -4.17 9.84
C TRP A 151 11.63 -4.17 10.77
N ARG A 152 12.79 -4.64 10.30
CA ARG A 152 14.05 -4.64 11.09
C ARG A 152 14.50 -3.23 11.47
N GLU A 153 14.30 -2.25 10.58
CA GLU A 153 14.60 -0.85 10.88
C GLU A 153 13.68 -0.30 11.97
N LEU A 154 12.37 -0.59 11.89
CA LEU A 154 11.40 -0.23 12.92
C LEU A 154 11.71 -0.88 14.27
N GLU A 155 12.02 -2.18 14.28
CA GLU A 155 12.37 -2.92 15.50
C GLU A 155 13.62 -2.35 16.17
N LYS A 156 14.63 -1.97 15.38
CA LYS A 156 15.89 -1.39 15.87
C LYS A 156 15.73 0.04 16.36
N ASN A 157 15.05 0.88 15.60
CA ASN A 157 15.02 2.34 15.82
C ASN A 157 13.81 2.77 16.65
N ARG A 158 12.78 1.92 16.74
CA ARG A 158 11.43 2.20 17.27
C ARG A 158 10.79 3.42 16.58
N LEU A 159 9.51 3.64 16.80
CA LEU A 159 8.90 4.92 16.43
C LEU A 159 9.41 5.96 17.44
N ALA A 160 10.13 6.95 16.96
CA ALA A 160 10.43 8.12 17.76
C ALA A 160 9.08 8.79 18.09
N VAL A 161 8.68 8.69 19.34
CA VAL A 161 7.55 9.47 19.86
C VAL A 161 8.10 10.88 20.02
N ALA A 162 7.66 11.80 19.14
CA ALA A 162 7.97 13.22 19.26
C ALA A 162 7.18 13.84 20.42
#